data_78ebe6b9a95cee405dc37cca6d3de5bd
#
_entry.id   78ebe6b9a95cee405dc37cca6d3de5bd
#
_cell.length_a   1.000
_cell.length_b   1.000
_cell.length_c   1.000
_cell.angle_alpha   90.00
_cell.angle_beta   90.00
_cell.angle_gamma   90.00
#
_symmetry.space_group_name_H-M   'P 1'
#
loop_
_entity.id
_entity.type
_entity.pdbx_description
1 polymer ?
#
loop_
_entity_poly.entity_id
_entity_poly.type
_entity_poly.pdbx_seq_one_letter_code
_entity_poly.pdbx_strand_id
1 'polypeptide(L)'
;MSTHQYQQLIEIFDNEFFADFNTRLIKGDDEPIYLPADDEAPYNRIVFAHGFYASAIHEISHWCIAGKERRKQVEFGYWYCPDGRDAQTQSEFEVVEIKPQALDWLFCQAAGYPFNVSCDNLDGDFEPDRVKFRRIVHGQVMEYLAQNSIPPRAARFINALQSFYNTPPLTADQFPWPEDPFA
;
A
#
# COMPACT_ATOMS: atom_id res chain seq x y z
N MET A 1 -0.63 7.46 23.47
CA MET A 1 -1.27 8.06 22.28
C MET A 1 -0.57 7.51 21.06
N SER A 2 -1.31 7.06 20.04
CA SER A 2 -0.68 6.65 18.78
C SER A 2 0.03 7.85 18.16
N THR A 3 1.31 7.71 17.87
CA THR A 3 2.12 8.76 17.23
C THR A 3 1.82 8.85 15.71
N HIS A 4 1.09 7.88 15.16
CA HIS A 4 0.75 7.76 13.74
C HIS A 4 -0.73 8.07 13.52
N GLN A 5 -1.00 9.18 12.86
CA GLN A 5 -2.35 9.63 12.49
C GLN A 5 -2.45 9.76 10.97
N TYR A 6 -3.58 9.39 10.39
CA TYR A 6 -3.79 9.47 8.93
C TYR A 6 -3.63 10.91 8.39
N GLN A 7 -3.92 11.92 9.20
CA GLN A 7 -3.73 13.33 8.84
C GLN A 7 -2.27 13.64 8.48
N GLN A 8 -1.33 13.00 9.17
CA GLN A 8 0.09 13.12 8.85
C GLN A 8 0.40 12.54 7.47
N LEU A 9 -0.21 11.40 7.09
CA LEU A 9 -0.04 10.83 5.75
C LEU A 9 -0.61 11.74 4.67
N ILE A 10 -1.76 12.39 4.91
CA ILE A 10 -2.33 13.37 3.99
C ILE A 10 -1.34 14.53 3.79
N GLU A 11 -0.80 15.08 4.86
CA GLU A 11 0.18 16.15 4.79
C GLU A 11 1.44 15.73 4.01
N ILE A 12 2.04 14.59 4.36
CA ILE A 12 3.25 14.07 3.71
C ILE A 12 2.99 13.82 2.23
N PHE A 13 1.90 13.14 1.88
CA PHE A 13 1.56 12.79 0.50
C PHE A 13 1.28 14.02 -0.36
N ASP A 14 0.44 14.93 0.12
CA ASP A 14 0.07 16.13 -0.63
C ASP A 14 1.27 17.06 -0.83
N ASN A 15 2.12 17.24 0.19
CA ASN A 15 3.34 18.03 0.08
C ASN A 15 4.33 17.43 -0.94
N GLU A 16 4.41 16.10 -1.02
CA GLU A 16 5.35 15.42 -1.92
C GLU A 16 4.85 15.36 -3.37
N PHE A 17 3.55 15.17 -3.58
CA PHE A 17 3.04 14.77 -4.90
C PHE A 17 2.01 15.71 -5.54
N PHE A 18 1.34 16.56 -4.78
CA PHE A 18 0.25 17.36 -5.36
C PHE A 18 0.71 18.25 -6.50
N ALA A 19 1.85 18.92 -6.35
CA ALA A 19 2.38 19.84 -7.36
C ALA A 19 2.75 19.13 -8.67
N ASP A 20 3.35 17.92 -8.59
CA ASP A 20 3.87 17.20 -9.75
C ASP A 20 2.83 16.28 -10.40
N PHE A 21 1.90 15.74 -9.61
CA PHE A 21 0.97 14.68 -10.06
C PHE A 21 -0.49 15.08 -9.97
N ASN A 22 -0.81 16.27 -9.48
CA ASN A 22 -2.18 16.72 -9.30
C ASN A 22 -3.04 15.67 -8.58
N THR A 23 -2.50 15.03 -7.55
CA THR A 23 -3.13 13.93 -6.82
C THR A 23 -3.13 14.23 -5.33
N ARG A 24 -4.27 14.00 -4.66
CA ARG A 24 -4.45 14.16 -3.22
C ARG A 24 -4.82 12.86 -2.55
N LEU A 25 -4.39 12.72 -1.29
CA LEU A 25 -4.83 11.66 -0.40
C LEU A 25 -6.04 12.15 0.41
N ILE A 26 -7.16 11.41 0.36
CA ILE A 26 -8.43 11.84 0.96
C ILE A 26 -8.99 10.73 1.86
N LYS A 27 -9.40 11.10 3.06
CA LYS A 27 -10.16 10.22 3.94
C LYS A 27 -11.58 10.02 3.39
N GLY A 28 -11.93 8.76 3.11
CA GLY A 28 -13.29 8.32 2.81
C GLY A 28 -14.00 7.71 4.02
N ASP A 29 -15.21 7.21 3.79
CA ASP A 29 -16.02 6.57 4.83
C ASP A 29 -15.92 5.04 4.74
N ASP A 30 -16.44 4.40 3.70
CA ASP A 30 -16.58 2.94 3.62
C ASP A 30 -15.44 2.30 2.82
N GLU A 31 -15.57 2.24 1.50
CA GLU A 31 -14.62 1.55 0.63
C GLU A 31 -13.57 2.50 0.07
N PRO A 32 -12.31 2.04 -0.05
CA PRO A 32 -11.29 2.81 -0.73
C PRO A 32 -11.60 2.92 -2.22
N ILE A 33 -11.20 4.01 -2.86
CA ILE A 33 -11.35 4.20 -4.30
C ILE A 33 -10.31 5.17 -4.87
N TYR A 34 -9.79 4.89 -6.05
CA TYR A 34 -9.04 5.86 -6.84
C TYR A 34 -9.90 6.49 -7.92
N LEU A 35 -9.94 7.81 -7.93
CA LEU A 35 -10.71 8.62 -8.88
C LEU A 35 -9.78 9.59 -9.62
N PRO A 36 -9.68 9.53 -10.96
CA PRO A 36 -9.04 10.59 -11.74
C PRO A 36 -9.74 11.94 -11.56
N ALA A 37 -9.07 13.02 -11.92
CA ALA A 37 -9.70 14.35 -12.00
C ALA A 37 -10.92 14.33 -12.93
N ASP A 38 -11.99 14.97 -12.49
CA ASP A 38 -13.28 15.03 -13.17
C ASP A 38 -13.99 16.38 -12.91
N ASP A 39 -15.27 16.48 -13.27
CA ASP A 39 -16.07 17.69 -13.08
C ASP A 39 -16.35 18.00 -11.59
N GLU A 40 -16.24 17.01 -10.71
CA GLU A 40 -16.43 17.18 -9.26
C GLU A 40 -15.17 17.70 -8.58
N ALA A 41 -14.00 17.29 -9.07
CA ALA A 41 -12.72 17.71 -8.50
C ALA A 41 -11.63 17.85 -9.59
N PRO A 42 -10.93 18.99 -9.66
CA PRO A 42 -9.91 19.24 -10.68
C PRO A 42 -8.59 18.51 -10.40
N TYR A 43 -8.59 17.53 -9.51
CA TYR A 43 -7.42 16.73 -9.11
C TYR A 43 -7.78 15.25 -8.93
N ASN A 44 -6.77 14.39 -9.09
CA ASN A 44 -6.93 12.97 -8.83
C ASN A 44 -7.04 12.71 -7.32
N ARG A 45 -7.80 11.69 -6.95
CA ARG A 45 -8.11 11.38 -5.54
C ARG A 45 -7.75 9.94 -5.21
N ILE A 46 -6.90 9.76 -4.25
CA ILE A 46 -6.68 8.47 -3.57
C ILE A 46 -7.54 8.51 -2.31
N VAL A 47 -8.67 7.84 -2.31
CA VAL A 47 -9.62 7.81 -1.19
C VAL A 47 -9.37 6.53 -0.40
N PHE A 48 -9.02 6.64 0.89
CA PHE A 48 -8.78 5.50 1.78
C PHE A 48 -9.91 5.34 2.80
N ALA A 49 -10.11 4.09 3.27
CA ALA A 49 -11.24 3.73 4.10
C ALA A 49 -11.10 4.18 5.56
N HIS A 50 -12.19 4.60 6.18
CA HIS A 50 -12.42 4.77 7.63
C HIS A 50 -11.42 5.63 8.41
N GLY A 51 -10.45 6.28 7.78
CA GLY A 51 -9.38 6.99 8.47
C GLY A 51 -8.34 6.05 9.12
N PHE A 52 -8.21 4.83 8.63
CA PHE A 52 -7.17 3.90 9.08
C PHE A 52 -5.83 4.23 8.40
N TYR A 53 -4.80 4.36 9.23
CA TYR A 53 -3.43 4.63 8.75
C TYR A 53 -2.95 3.56 7.75
N ALA A 54 -3.17 2.28 8.06
CA ALA A 54 -2.80 1.17 7.18
C ALA A 54 -3.55 1.18 5.84
N SER A 55 -4.83 1.56 5.83
CA SER A 55 -5.60 1.71 4.57
C SER A 55 -5.00 2.80 3.69
N ALA A 56 -4.67 3.96 4.25
CA ALA A 56 -4.03 5.04 3.50
C ALA A 56 -2.68 4.60 2.90
N ILE A 57 -1.84 3.90 3.65
CA ILE A 57 -0.56 3.33 3.17
C ILE A 57 -0.82 2.41 1.98
N HIS A 58 -1.81 1.53 2.08
CA HIS A 58 -2.12 0.55 1.04
C HIS A 58 -2.57 1.20 -0.28
N GLU A 59 -3.46 2.17 -0.21
CA GLU A 59 -3.91 2.90 -1.40
C GLU A 59 -2.78 3.71 -2.06
N ILE A 60 -1.87 4.27 -1.26
CA ILE A 60 -0.66 4.91 -1.78
C ILE A 60 0.24 3.89 -2.50
N SER A 61 0.36 2.68 -2.00
CA SER A 61 1.14 1.60 -2.63
C SER A 61 0.63 1.26 -4.02
N HIS A 62 -0.68 1.08 -4.18
CA HIS A 62 -1.32 0.87 -5.48
C HIS A 62 -1.06 2.04 -6.44
N TRP A 63 -1.21 3.28 -5.97
CA TRP A 63 -0.94 4.46 -6.77
C TRP A 63 0.53 4.55 -7.20
N CYS A 64 1.47 4.18 -6.35
CA CYS A 64 2.90 4.19 -6.67
C CYS A 64 3.29 3.20 -7.77
N ILE A 65 2.58 2.07 -7.87
CA ILE A 65 2.79 1.04 -8.89
C ILE A 65 2.10 1.40 -10.21
N ALA A 66 0.92 2.00 -10.14
CA ALA A 66 0.10 2.29 -11.31
C ALA A 66 0.81 3.19 -12.33
N GLY A 67 0.95 2.72 -13.57
CA GLY A 67 1.53 3.46 -14.67
C GLY A 67 0.66 4.68 -15.09
N LYS A 68 1.21 5.54 -15.94
CA LYS A 68 0.54 6.79 -16.37
C LYS A 68 -0.85 6.56 -16.94
N GLU A 69 -1.02 5.56 -17.81
CA GLU A 69 -2.30 5.28 -18.46
C GLU A 69 -3.32 4.67 -17.48
N ARG A 70 -2.88 3.88 -16.52
CA ARG A 70 -3.75 3.35 -15.48
C ARG A 70 -4.26 4.43 -14.53
N ARG A 71 -3.44 5.42 -14.20
CA ARG A 71 -3.86 6.56 -13.35
C ARG A 71 -4.88 7.50 -14.02
N LYS A 72 -5.23 7.30 -15.28
CA LYS A 72 -6.33 7.99 -15.96
C LYS A 72 -7.68 7.27 -15.80
N GLN A 73 -7.71 6.13 -15.14
CA GLN A 73 -8.86 5.27 -15.01
C GLN A 73 -9.27 5.14 -13.54
N VAL A 74 -10.57 5.08 -13.29
CA VAL A 74 -11.12 4.73 -11.96
C VAL A 74 -10.54 3.37 -11.55
N GLU A 75 -10.14 3.23 -10.29
CA GLU A 75 -9.50 2.02 -9.75
C GLU A 75 -8.30 1.53 -10.59
N PHE A 76 -7.61 2.44 -11.24
CA PHE A 76 -6.49 2.12 -12.14
C PHE A 76 -6.86 1.16 -13.28
N GLY A 77 -8.17 1.01 -13.58
CA GLY A 77 -8.68 0.05 -14.55
C GLY A 77 -8.58 -1.41 -14.11
N TYR A 78 -8.36 -1.66 -12.82
CA TYR A 78 -8.45 -3.00 -12.24
C TYR A 78 -9.85 -3.28 -11.72
N TRP A 79 -10.25 -4.54 -11.82
CA TRP A 79 -11.44 -5.04 -11.16
C TRP A 79 -11.10 -6.41 -10.56
N TYR A 80 -11.38 -6.59 -9.28
CA TYR A 80 -11.22 -7.87 -8.58
C TYR A 80 -12.31 -8.03 -7.52
N CYS A 81 -12.56 -9.28 -7.15
CA CYS A 81 -13.52 -9.59 -6.10
C CYS A 81 -12.90 -9.27 -4.73
N PRO A 82 -13.43 -8.29 -3.97
CA PRO A 82 -12.84 -7.89 -2.69
C PRO A 82 -12.98 -8.96 -1.61
N ASP A 83 -14.12 -9.66 -1.57
CA ASP A 83 -14.43 -10.73 -0.61
C ASP A 83 -15.23 -11.86 -1.28
N GLY A 84 -15.42 -12.99 -0.58
CA GLY A 84 -16.14 -14.14 -1.10
C GLY A 84 -15.36 -14.95 -2.15
N ARG A 85 -14.04 -14.86 -2.15
CA ARG A 85 -13.17 -15.53 -3.11
C ARG A 85 -13.08 -17.02 -2.83
N ASP A 86 -13.14 -17.85 -3.89
CA ASP A 86 -12.72 -19.23 -3.86
C ASP A 86 -11.19 -19.37 -3.91
N ALA A 87 -10.67 -20.60 -3.90
CA ALA A 87 -9.22 -20.84 -3.89
C ALA A 87 -8.51 -20.28 -5.13
N GLN A 88 -9.14 -20.29 -6.30
CA GLN A 88 -8.55 -19.75 -7.54
C GLN A 88 -8.52 -18.24 -7.52
N THR A 89 -9.64 -17.59 -7.25
CA THR A 89 -9.75 -16.13 -7.19
C THR A 89 -8.93 -15.55 -6.03
N GLN A 90 -8.79 -16.27 -4.91
CA GLN A 90 -7.88 -15.91 -3.84
C GLN A 90 -6.42 -15.93 -4.29
N SER A 91 -6.00 -16.94 -5.04
CA SER A 91 -4.64 -17.03 -5.59
C SER A 91 -4.35 -15.89 -6.58
N GLU A 92 -5.31 -15.55 -7.44
CA GLU A 92 -5.20 -14.42 -8.37
C GLU A 92 -5.10 -13.08 -7.62
N PHE A 93 -5.90 -12.89 -6.58
CA PHE A 93 -5.82 -11.73 -5.68
C PHE A 93 -4.45 -11.62 -5.03
N GLU A 94 -3.94 -12.69 -4.44
CA GLU A 94 -2.62 -12.69 -3.79
C GLU A 94 -1.50 -12.30 -4.76
N VAL A 95 -1.54 -12.77 -6.00
CA VAL A 95 -0.52 -12.43 -7.02
C VAL A 95 -0.49 -10.93 -7.32
N VAL A 96 -1.64 -10.27 -7.45
CA VAL A 96 -1.70 -8.83 -7.71
C VAL A 96 -1.36 -8.00 -6.49
N GLU A 97 -1.53 -8.56 -5.29
CA GLU A 97 -1.26 -7.90 -4.01
C GLU A 97 0.20 -7.99 -3.53
N ILE A 98 1.01 -8.89 -4.07
CA ILE A 98 2.41 -9.08 -3.63
C ILE A 98 3.20 -7.76 -3.68
N LYS A 99 3.20 -7.06 -4.80
CA LYS A 99 3.96 -5.82 -4.98
C LYS A 99 3.41 -4.66 -4.15
N PRO A 100 2.09 -4.39 -4.14
CA PRO A 100 1.51 -3.38 -3.25
C PRO A 100 1.86 -3.63 -1.79
N GLN A 101 1.68 -4.84 -1.28
CA GLN A 101 1.96 -5.13 0.12
C GLN A 101 3.45 -5.16 0.47
N ALA A 102 4.31 -5.44 -0.49
CA ALA A 102 5.74 -5.22 -0.30
C ALA A 102 6.07 -3.72 -0.13
N LEU A 103 5.41 -2.83 -0.88
CA LEU A 103 5.53 -1.39 -0.65
C LEU A 103 4.92 -0.98 0.68
N ASP A 104 3.79 -1.55 1.08
CA ASP A 104 3.20 -1.32 2.42
C ASP A 104 4.23 -1.58 3.52
N TRP A 105 4.95 -2.69 3.43
CA TRP A 105 5.98 -3.03 4.41
C TRP A 105 7.13 -2.03 4.42
N LEU A 106 7.62 -1.63 3.24
CA LEU A 106 8.64 -0.58 3.12
C LEU A 106 8.17 0.76 3.70
N PHE A 107 6.95 1.17 3.41
CA PHE A 107 6.37 2.42 3.93
C PHE A 107 6.14 2.36 5.44
N CYS A 108 5.61 1.25 5.94
CA CYS A 108 5.45 1.05 7.37
C CYS A 108 6.80 1.13 8.11
N GLN A 109 7.83 0.46 7.59
CA GLN A 109 9.18 0.52 8.16
C GLN A 109 9.75 1.94 8.11
N ALA A 110 9.57 2.65 6.98
CA ALA A 110 10.01 4.04 6.83
C ALA A 110 9.27 5.01 7.78
N ALA A 111 8.04 4.70 8.14
CA ALA A 111 7.26 5.48 9.09
C ALA A 111 7.47 5.06 10.56
N GLY A 112 8.11 3.94 10.84
CA GLY A 112 8.16 3.35 12.18
C GLY A 112 6.80 2.82 12.65
N TYR A 113 5.97 2.33 11.73
CA TYR A 113 4.63 1.78 11.95
C TYR A 113 4.64 0.26 11.78
N PRO A 114 3.90 -0.51 12.59
CA PRO A 114 3.87 -1.97 12.46
C PRO A 114 3.19 -2.40 11.15
N PHE A 115 3.80 -3.36 10.45
CA PHE A 115 3.25 -3.94 9.23
C PHE A 115 2.52 -5.26 9.50
N ASN A 116 1.35 -5.42 8.89
CA ASN A 116 0.61 -6.67 8.83
C ASN A 116 0.14 -6.91 7.40
N VAL A 117 0.33 -8.15 6.90
CA VAL A 117 -0.23 -8.53 5.61
C VAL A 117 -1.76 -8.58 5.68
N SER A 118 -2.40 -8.23 4.58
CA SER A 118 -3.85 -8.36 4.41
C SER A 118 -4.14 -9.33 3.26
N CYS A 119 -4.61 -10.52 3.60
CA CYS A 119 -5.05 -11.54 2.65
C CYS A 119 -6.40 -12.14 3.06
N ASP A 120 -7.13 -11.47 3.95
CA ASP A 120 -8.41 -11.94 4.48
C ASP A 120 -9.46 -12.09 3.39
N ASN A 121 -10.29 -13.12 3.54
CA ASN A 121 -11.39 -13.47 2.64
C ASN A 121 -12.61 -13.77 3.49
N LEU A 122 -13.24 -12.70 4.04
CA LEU A 122 -14.23 -12.78 5.11
C LEU A 122 -15.47 -13.58 4.74
N ASP A 123 -15.93 -13.49 3.50
CA ASP A 123 -17.14 -14.15 3.00
C ASP A 123 -16.85 -15.34 2.07
N GLY A 124 -15.59 -15.76 1.97
CA GLY A 124 -15.17 -16.88 1.09
C GLY A 124 -15.09 -18.22 1.82
N ASP A 125 -15.23 -19.31 1.05
CA ASP A 125 -15.08 -20.67 1.54
C ASP A 125 -13.61 -21.09 1.73
N PHE A 126 -12.66 -20.24 1.37
CA PHE A 126 -11.23 -20.50 1.43
C PHE A 126 -10.55 -19.60 2.44
N GLU A 127 -9.89 -20.19 3.43
CA GLU A 127 -9.06 -19.46 4.39
C GLU A 127 -7.61 -19.37 3.90
N PRO A 128 -7.06 -18.17 3.66
CA PRO A 128 -5.73 -18.00 3.13
C PRO A 128 -4.65 -18.33 4.17
N ASP A 129 -3.52 -18.88 3.71
CA ASP A 129 -2.32 -19.08 4.52
C ASP A 129 -1.56 -17.75 4.64
N ARG A 130 -1.84 -17.03 5.71
CA ARG A 130 -1.25 -15.72 6.01
C ARG A 130 0.28 -15.75 6.17
N VAL A 131 0.82 -16.81 6.76
CA VAL A 131 2.27 -16.95 6.94
C VAL A 131 2.97 -17.14 5.61
N LYS A 132 2.44 -18.04 4.78
CA LYS A 132 2.93 -18.26 3.42
C LYS A 132 2.89 -16.98 2.58
N PHE A 133 1.78 -16.26 2.60
CA PHE A 133 1.63 -15.02 1.86
C PHE A 133 2.63 -13.96 2.35
N ARG A 134 2.79 -13.78 3.66
CA ARG A 134 3.77 -12.87 4.23
C ARG A 134 5.21 -13.21 3.82
N ARG A 135 5.55 -14.50 3.68
CA ARG A 135 6.86 -14.94 3.18
C ARG A 135 7.09 -14.56 1.72
N ILE A 136 6.03 -14.66 0.89
CA ILE A 136 6.09 -14.24 -0.51
C ILE A 136 6.28 -12.71 -0.60
N VAL A 137 5.53 -11.95 0.17
CA VAL A 137 5.68 -10.49 0.27
C VAL A 137 7.08 -10.10 0.75
N HIS A 138 7.62 -10.80 1.74
CA HIS A 138 9.01 -10.61 2.20
C HIS A 138 10.02 -10.80 1.07
N GLY A 139 9.86 -11.85 0.25
CA GLY A 139 10.70 -12.08 -0.92
C GLY A 139 10.71 -10.89 -1.88
N GLN A 140 9.55 -10.28 -2.12
CA GLN A 140 9.43 -9.08 -2.97
C GLN A 140 10.09 -7.85 -2.32
N VAL A 141 10.01 -7.69 -1.01
CA VAL A 141 10.73 -6.63 -0.28
C VAL A 141 12.24 -6.78 -0.47
N MET A 142 12.76 -8.00 -0.29
CA MET A 142 14.19 -8.28 -0.49
C MET A 142 14.63 -8.01 -1.93
N GLU A 143 13.81 -8.37 -2.91
CA GLU A 143 14.08 -8.07 -4.32
C GLU A 143 14.14 -6.57 -4.60
N TYR A 144 13.19 -5.80 -4.10
CA TYR A 144 13.20 -4.33 -4.23
C TYR A 144 14.47 -3.70 -3.66
N LEU A 145 14.92 -4.15 -2.51
CA LEU A 145 16.13 -3.63 -1.86
C LEU A 145 17.41 -4.07 -2.59
N ALA A 146 17.51 -5.36 -2.95
CA ALA A 146 18.71 -5.92 -3.57
C ALA A 146 18.95 -5.41 -4.99
N GLN A 147 17.87 -5.22 -5.77
CA GLN A 147 17.96 -4.77 -7.18
C GLN A 147 17.82 -3.27 -7.33
N ASN A 148 17.62 -2.52 -6.25
CA ASN A 148 17.29 -1.09 -6.28
C ASN A 148 16.14 -0.78 -7.26
N SER A 149 15.10 -1.61 -7.22
CA SER A 149 13.97 -1.59 -8.16
C SER A 149 12.68 -1.04 -7.57
N ILE A 150 12.77 -0.34 -6.44
CA ILE A 150 11.63 0.36 -5.84
C ILE A 150 11.08 1.37 -6.86
N PRO A 151 9.76 1.39 -7.14
CA PRO A 151 9.17 2.36 -8.05
C PRO A 151 9.53 3.81 -7.65
N PRO A 152 9.81 4.71 -8.63
CA PRO A 152 10.32 6.05 -8.32
C PRO A 152 9.45 6.87 -7.36
N ARG A 153 8.12 6.80 -7.49
CA ARG A 153 7.19 7.48 -6.57
C ARG A 153 7.22 6.86 -5.17
N ALA A 154 7.34 5.54 -5.08
CA ALA A 154 7.51 4.86 -3.80
C ALA A 154 8.82 5.25 -3.11
N ALA A 155 9.91 5.34 -3.84
CA ALA A 155 11.19 5.81 -3.30
C ALA A 155 11.09 7.25 -2.75
N ARG A 156 10.41 8.16 -3.47
CA ARG A 156 10.14 9.53 -2.99
C ARG A 156 9.31 9.52 -1.71
N PHE A 157 8.27 8.70 -1.65
CA PHE A 157 7.41 8.61 -0.46
C PHE A 157 8.14 8.03 0.75
N ILE A 158 8.99 7.01 0.56
CA ILE A 158 9.88 6.49 1.62
C ILE A 158 10.74 7.60 2.21
N ASN A 159 11.39 8.41 1.36
CA ASN A 159 12.22 9.52 1.82
C ASN A 159 11.40 10.58 2.59
N ALA A 160 10.19 10.88 2.13
CA ALA A 160 9.29 11.82 2.79
C ALA A 160 8.84 11.30 4.17
N LEU A 161 8.49 10.01 4.28
CA LEU A 161 8.16 9.35 5.55
C LEU A 161 9.34 9.37 6.53
N GLN A 162 10.52 8.99 6.06
CA GLN A 162 11.74 8.99 6.89
C GLN A 162 12.08 10.39 7.41
N SER A 163 11.94 11.40 6.56
CA SER A 163 12.18 12.80 6.94
C SER A 163 11.17 13.27 7.98
N PHE A 164 9.89 12.94 7.82
CA PHE A 164 8.83 13.35 8.73
C PHE A 164 8.93 12.66 10.11
N TYR A 165 9.14 11.34 10.12
CA TYR A 165 9.18 10.54 11.35
C TYR A 165 10.59 10.42 11.96
N ASN A 166 11.61 10.98 11.30
CA ASN A 166 13.01 10.90 11.71
C ASN A 166 13.49 9.45 11.91
N THR A 167 13.18 8.60 10.95
CA THR A 167 13.58 7.19 10.91
C THR A 167 14.84 6.99 10.05
N PRO A 168 15.65 5.94 10.31
CA PRO A 168 16.86 5.67 9.54
C PRO A 168 16.56 5.17 8.12
N PRO A 169 17.54 5.22 7.21
CA PRO A 169 17.45 4.58 5.90
C PRO A 169 17.07 3.09 6.00
N LEU A 170 16.34 2.60 4.99
CA LEU A 170 15.93 1.20 4.93
C LEU A 170 17.12 0.28 4.63
N THR A 171 17.21 -0.81 5.38
CA THR A 171 18.21 -1.86 5.21
C THR A 171 17.53 -3.24 5.33
N ALA A 172 18.09 -4.27 4.70
CA ALA A 172 17.50 -5.60 4.64
C ALA A 172 17.27 -6.25 6.02
N ASP A 173 18.14 -5.97 6.98
CA ASP A 173 18.07 -6.51 8.36
C ASP A 173 16.86 -5.97 9.17
N GLN A 174 16.22 -4.91 8.71
CA GLN A 174 15.00 -4.38 9.31
C GLN A 174 13.75 -5.20 8.93
N PHE A 175 13.86 -6.14 8.01
CA PHE A 175 12.77 -7.00 7.51
C PHE A 175 13.06 -8.47 7.86
N PRO A 176 12.74 -8.90 9.09
CA PRO A 176 13.01 -10.27 9.51
C PRO A 176 12.16 -11.27 8.73
N TRP A 177 12.73 -12.48 8.53
CA TRP A 177 11.98 -13.56 7.92
C TRP A 177 10.73 -13.90 8.75
N PRO A 178 9.56 -14.01 8.13
CA PRO A 178 8.32 -14.33 8.86
C PRO A 178 8.34 -15.77 9.36
N GLU A 179 8.48 -15.92 10.66
CA GLU A 179 8.38 -17.22 11.32
C GLU A 179 6.92 -17.61 11.55
N ASP A 180 6.65 -18.91 11.56
CA ASP A 180 5.34 -19.43 11.92
C ASP A 180 5.26 -19.45 13.46
N PRO A 181 4.36 -18.68 14.07
CA PRO A 181 4.22 -18.64 15.53
C PRO A 181 3.70 -19.97 16.12
N PHE A 182 3.27 -20.90 15.26
CA PHE A 182 2.71 -22.20 15.64
C PHE A 182 3.57 -23.40 15.15
N ALA A 183 4.76 -23.11 14.56
CA ALA A 183 5.68 -24.15 14.11
C ALA A 183 6.47 -24.79 15.25
#